data_35e9ec9285c4cb180246d24b2fb77ecd
#
_entry.id   35e9ec9285c4cb180246d24b2fb77ecd
#
_cell.length_a   1.000
_cell.length_b   1.000
_cell.length_c   1.000
_cell.angle_alpha   90.00
_cell.angle_beta   90.00
_cell.angle_gamma   90.00
#
_symmetry.space_group_name_H-M   'P 1'
#
loop_
_entity.id
_entity.type
_entity.pdbx_description
1 polymer ?
#
loop_
_entity_poly.entity_id
_entity_poly.type
_entity_poly.pdbx_seq_one_letter_code
_entity_poly.pdbx_strand_id
1 'polypeptide(L)'
;LHYPLRRQRQMCIRDSRTRDQKKNNVSKFFVSEEILPQTLSVLQTRSTPLNIELVVGNHETFDFSSDFFGAILQYPGKYGQVYDYSGFIAKAASNEIKVAVAADILSLAKLTPPGEMGAAVVVGTTQRFGIPMGYGGPHAAYFATKEEYKRSMPGRIIGVSIDMNGNRALRMALGTREQHIKREKATSNICTAQVLLAVMAGMYAVFH
;
A
#
# COMPACT_ATOMS: atom_id res chain seq x y z
N LEU A 1 4.04 16.81 9.13
CA LEU A 1 4.39 15.40 9.32
C LEU A 1 4.28 14.67 7.98
N HIS A 2 5.42 14.48 7.28
CA HIS A 2 5.48 13.86 5.96
C HIS A 2 5.84 12.39 6.09
N TYR A 3 4.85 11.54 6.32
CA TYR A 3 5.08 10.11 6.43
C TYR A 3 5.13 9.43 5.04
N PRO A 4 6.05 8.48 4.82
CA PRO A 4 6.11 7.67 3.61
C PRO A 4 4.79 6.96 3.30
N LEU A 5 4.08 6.50 4.33
CA LEU A 5 2.75 5.90 4.24
C LEU A 5 1.72 6.78 3.51
N ARG A 6 1.80 8.10 3.64
CA ARG A 6 0.91 9.03 2.93
C ARG A 6 1.04 8.87 1.41
N ARG A 7 2.26 8.77 0.90
CA ARG A 7 2.51 8.66 -0.54
C ARG A 7 2.17 7.29 -1.10
N GLN A 8 2.49 6.24 -0.38
CA GLN A 8 2.21 4.86 -0.82
C GLN A 8 0.70 4.59 -0.89
N ARG A 9 -0.06 4.97 0.14
CA ARG A 9 -1.53 4.85 0.12
C ARG A 9 -2.17 5.71 -0.97
N GLN A 10 -1.64 6.90 -1.25
CA GLN A 10 -2.09 7.74 -2.37
C GLN A 10 -1.93 7.08 -3.71
N MET A 11 -0.82 6.38 -3.90
CA MET A 11 -0.51 5.79 -5.17
C MET A 11 -1.40 4.59 -5.46
N CYS A 12 -1.74 3.80 -4.45
CA CYS A 12 -2.73 2.73 -4.60
C CYS A 12 -4.08 3.27 -5.11
N ILE A 13 -4.58 4.34 -4.51
CA ILE A 13 -5.84 4.99 -4.93
C ILE A 13 -5.68 5.57 -6.34
N ARG A 14 -4.60 6.28 -6.62
CA ARG A 14 -4.38 6.93 -7.90
C ARG A 14 -4.14 5.95 -9.04
N ASP A 15 -3.33 4.92 -8.81
CA ASP A 15 -3.00 3.95 -9.86
C ASP A 15 -4.16 3.00 -10.17
N SER A 16 -4.97 2.65 -9.20
CA SER A 16 -6.23 1.97 -9.44
C SER A 16 -7.13 2.81 -10.35
N ARG A 17 -7.28 4.10 -10.03
CA ARG A 17 -8.11 5.02 -10.82
C ARG A 17 -7.59 5.26 -12.23
N THR A 18 -6.28 5.46 -12.44
CA THR A 18 -5.73 5.78 -13.77
C THR A 18 -5.89 4.64 -14.77
N ARG A 19 -5.96 3.41 -14.30
CA ARG A 19 -6.19 2.25 -15.17
C ARG A 19 -7.67 2.07 -15.54
N ASP A 20 -8.57 2.29 -14.60
CA ASP A 20 -10.00 1.99 -14.75
C ASP A 20 -10.84 3.18 -15.21
N GLN A 21 -10.41 4.44 -14.94
CA GLN A 21 -11.09 5.64 -15.46
C GLN A 21 -11.14 5.73 -16.98
N LYS A 22 -10.28 5.04 -17.69
CA LYS A 22 -10.36 4.96 -19.15
C LYS A 22 -11.51 4.07 -19.64
N LYS A 23 -12.09 3.25 -18.77
CA LYS A 23 -13.17 2.32 -19.11
C LYS A 23 -14.55 2.70 -18.55
N ASN A 24 -14.61 3.21 -17.31
CA ASN A 24 -15.86 3.56 -16.64
C ASN A 24 -15.67 4.82 -15.80
N ASN A 25 -16.65 5.70 -15.77
CA ASN A 25 -16.66 6.97 -15.01
C ASN A 25 -16.79 6.74 -13.48
N VAL A 26 -16.13 5.70 -12.94
CA VAL A 26 -16.27 5.23 -11.57
C VAL A 26 -15.40 6.08 -10.64
N SER A 27 -16.00 6.69 -9.61
CA SER A 27 -15.32 7.62 -8.69
C SER A 27 -15.39 7.22 -7.22
N LYS A 28 -16.12 6.15 -6.87
CA LYS A 28 -16.29 5.73 -5.48
C LYS A 28 -15.19 4.78 -5.01
N PHE A 29 -14.76 4.99 -3.78
CA PHE A 29 -13.78 4.16 -3.09
C PHE A 29 -14.29 3.78 -1.71
N PHE A 30 -14.39 2.49 -1.44
CA PHE A 30 -14.86 1.99 -0.14
C PHE A 30 -13.75 2.06 0.90
N VAL A 31 -14.09 2.50 2.09
CA VAL A 31 -13.21 2.55 3.26
C VAL A 31 -13.88 1.81 4.40
N SER A 32 -13.27 0.75 4.88
CA SER A 32 -13.80 0.05 6.05
C SER A 32 -13.87 0.98 7.27
N GLU A 33 -14.94 0.93 8.04
CA GLU A 33 -15.09 1.65 9.30
C GLU A 33 -14.06 1.24 10.35
N GLU A 34 -13.43 0.05 10.17
CA GLU A 34 -12.36 -0.46 11.02
C GLU A 34 -11.00 0.23 10.76
N ILE A 35 -10.93 1.16 9.81
CA ILE A 35 -9.68 1.85 9.50
C ILE A 35 -9.27 2.81 10.62
N LEU A 36 -7.96 2.96 10.84
CA LEU A 36 -7.44 3.91 11.83
C LEU A 36 -7.83 5.35 11.46
N PRO A 37 -8.27 6.19 12.44
CA PRO A 37 -8.70 7.57 12.18
C PRO A 37 -7.67 8.41 11.41
N GLN A 38 -6.38 8.24 11.73
CA GLN A 38 -5.28 8.93 11.04
C GLN A 38 -5.20 8.52 9.57
N THR A 39 -5.47 7.25 9.27
CA THR A 39 -5.50 6.75 7.90
C THR A 39 -6.68 7.35 7.13
N LEU A 40 -7.86 7.38 7.75
CA LEU A 40 -9.05 8.00 7.16
C LEU A 40 -8.83 9.48 6.84
N SER A 41 -8.27 10.25 7.77
CA SER A 41 -7.95 11.67 7.55
C SER A 41 -7.00 11.88 6.36
N VAL A 42 -6.00 11.02 6.21
CA VAL A 42 -5.10 11.06 5.05
C VAL A 42 -5.84 10.73 3.76
N LEU A 43 -6.70 9.73 3.77
CA LEU A 43 -7.51 9.36 2.60
C LEU A 43 -8.40 10.52 2.17
N GLN A 44 -9.11 11.16 3.10
CA GLN A 44 -9.96 12.33 2.85
C GLN A 44 -9.19 13.47 2.21
N THR A 45 -8.04 13.85 2.80
CA THR A 45 -7.18 14.92 2.25
C THR A 45 -6.71 14.61 0.82
N ARG A 46 -6.53 13.34 0.48
CA ARG A 46 -5.96 12.92 -0.80
C ARG A 46 -7.00 12.59 -1.87
N SER A 47 -8.20 12.24 -1.47
CA SER A 47 -9.30 11.96 -2.39
C SER A 47 -9.90 13.23 -2.98
N THR A 48 -10.00 14.30 -2.16
CA THR A 48 -10.61 15.57 -2.56
C THR A 48 -10.07 16.14 -3.87
N PRO A 49 -8.77 16.37 -4.05
CA PRO A 49 -8.25 16.95 -5.30
C PRO A 49 -8.35 16.00 -6.51
N LEU A 50 -8.70 14.75 -6.28
CA LEU A 50 -8.89 13.74 -7.33
C LEU A 50 -10.37 13.49 -7.64
N ASN A 51 -11.29 14.19 -6.98
CA ASN A 51 -12.74 13.97 -7.06
C ASN A 51 -13.10 12.49 -6.83
N ILE A 52 -12.48 11.86 -5.81
CA ILE A 52 -12.80 10.51 -5.37
C ILE A 52 -13.74 10.61 -4.18
N GLU A 53 -14.91 10.00 -4.31
CA GLU A 53 -15.86 9.85 -3.22
C GLU A 53 -15.45 8.71 -2.31
N LEU A 54 -15.22 9.00 -1.02
CA LEU A 54 -14.95 7.97 -0.02
C LEU A 54 -16.25 7.55 0.65
N VAL A 55 -16.59 6.28 0.55
CA VAL A 55 -17.74 5.68 1.21
C VAL A 55 -17.23 4.85 2.39
N VAL A 56 -17.48 5.35 3.61
CA VAL A 56 -17.08 4.65 4.85
C VAL A 56 -18.22 3.76 5.30
N GLY A 57 -17.94 2.49 5.58
CA GLY A 57 -18.96 1.54 6.00
C GLY A 57 -18.40 0.23 6.52
N ASN A 58 -19.32 -0.65 6.92
CA ASN A 58 -19.00 -1.99 7.37
C ASN A 58 -18.74 -2.91 6.17
N HIS A 59 -17.65 -3.65 6.23
CA HIS A 59 -17.25 -4.57 5.16
C HIS A 59 -18.19 -5.78 5.01
N GLU A 60 -18.89 -6.17 6.09
CA GLU A 60 -19.83 -7.30 6.06
C GLU A 60 -21.12 -6.97 5.30
N THR A 61 -21.54 -5.69 5.34
CA THR A 61 -22.74 -5.19 4.68
C THR A 61 -22.47 -4.43 3.38
N PHE A 62 -21.22 -4.46 2.92
CA PHE A 62 -20.81 -3.72 1.72
C PHE A 62 -21.51 -4.26 0.47
N ASP A 63 -22.13 -3.35 -0.28
CA ASP A 63 -22.70 -3.65 -1.59
C ASP A 63 -21.65 -3.54 -2.69
N PHE A 64 -21.34 -4.67 -3.33
CA PHE A 64 -20.34 -4.79 -4.39
C PHE A 64 -20.89 -4.29 -5.73
N SER A 65 -21.41 -3.06 -5.77
CA SER A 65 -21.89 -2.44 -7.00
C SER A 65 -20.73 -2.02 -7.92
N SER A 66 -21.02 -1.83 -9.19
CA SER A 66 -20.06 -1.39 -10.20
C SER A 66 -19.54 0.05 -10.02
N ASP A 67 -20.10 0.80 -9.07
CA ASP A 67 -19.71 2.20 -8.79
C ASP A 67 -18.37 2.32 -8.06
N PHE A 68 -17.85 1.23 -7.52
CA PHE A 68 -16.60 1.21 -6.77
C PHE A 68 -15.45 0.70 -7.63
N PHE A 69 -14.34 1.45 -7.66
CA PHE A 69 -13.11 0.99 -8.31
C PHE A 69 -12.12 0.33 -7.35
N GLY A 70 -12.30 0.49 -6.05
CA GLY A 70 -11.41 -0.08 -5.05
C GLY A 70 -11.94 0.03 -3.64
N ALA A 71 -11.30 -0.68 -2.74
CA ALA A 71 -11.60 -0.71 -1.32
C ALA A 71 -10.31 -0.71 -0.49
N ILE A 72 -10.40 -0.21 0.74
CA ILE A 72 -9.32 -0.34 1.74
C ILE A 72 -9.88 -0.92 3.04
N LEU A 73 -9.19 -1.93 3.54
CA LEU A 73 -9.47 -2.60 4.80
C LEU A 73 -8.31 -2.37 5.79
N GLN A 74 -8.55 -2.55 7.07
CA GLN A 74 -7.56 -2.47 8.15
C GLN A 74 -7.36 -3.84 8.79
N TYR A 75 -6.11 -4.24 9.02
CA TYR A 75 -5.80 -5.55 9.59
C TYR A 75 -4.59 -5.51 10.53
N PRO A 76 -4.77 -5.81 11.83
CA PRO A 76 -6.05 -5.87 12.53
C PRO A 76 -6.84 -4.55 12.46
N GLY A 77 -8.14 -4.64 12.77
CA GLY A 77 -9.02 -3.46 12.84
C GLY A 77 -8.60 -2.47 13.93
N LYS A 78 -9.23 -1.29 13.95
CA LYS A 78 -8.86 -0.19 14.87
C LYS A 78 -8.99 -0.54 16.36
N TYR A 79 -9.83 -1.51 16.71
CA TYR A 79 -10.00 -2.01 18.07
C TYR A 79 -9.33 -3.38 18.31
N GLY A 80 -8.50 -3.83 17.35
CA GLY A 80 -7.75 -5.08 17.44
C GLY A 80 -8.48 -6.32 16.92
N GLN A 81 -9.66 -6.16 16.31
CA GLN A 81 -10.38 -7.28 15.70
C GLN A 81 -9.58 -7.85 14.53
N VAL A 82 -9.62 -9.17 14.43
CA VAL A 82 -8.99 -9.93 13.35
C VAL A 82 -10.09 -10.58 12.52
N TYR A 83 -10.27 -10.11 11.30
CA TYR A 83 -11.25 -10.65 10.37
C TYR A 83 -10.57 -11.49 9.27
N ASP A 84 -11.25 -12.55 8.83
CA ASP A 84 -10.89 -13.20 7.59
C ASP A 84 -11.52 -12.45 6.41
N TYR A 85 -10.70 -11.73 5.66
CA TYR A 85 -11.14 -10.96 4.51
C TYR A 85 -11.16 -11.74 3.20
N SER A 86 -10.85 -13.04 3.20
CA SER A 86 -10.77 -13.86 1.99
C SER A 86 -12.06 -13.82 1.17
N GLY A 87 -13.21 -13.96 1.83
CA GLY A 87 -14.53 -13.88 1.18
C GLY A 87 -14.83 -12.50 0.59
N PHE A 88 -14.53 -11.43 1.34
CA PHE A 88 -14.70 -10.05 0.86
C PHE A 88 -13.81 -9.78 -0.37
N ILE A 89 -12.54 -10.16 -0.30
CA ILE A 89 -11.56 -9.92 -1.36
C ILE A 89 -11.93 -10.70 -2.63
N ALA A 90 -12.35 -11.97 -2.50
CA ALA A 90 -12.79 -12.77 -3.62
C ALA A 90 -14.02 -12.16 -4.32
N LYS A 91 -15.02 -11.73 -3.53
CA LYS A 91 -16.22 -11.09 -4.06
C LYS A 91 -15.93 -9.73 -4.70
N ALA A 92 -15.03 -8.94 -4.10
CA ALA A 92 -14.56 -7.69 -4.68
C ALA A 92 -13.86 -7.92 -6.04
N ALA A 93 -12.99 -8.92 -6.11
CA ALA A 93 -12.28 -9.26 -7.35
C ALA A 93 -13.23 -9.68 -8.47
N SER A 94 -14.30 -10.43 -8.18
CA SER A 94 -15.35 -10.80 -9.15
C SER A 94 -16.10 -9.60 -9.69
N ASN A 95 -16.10 -8.47 -8.97
CA ASN A 95 -16.73 -7.21 -9.38
C ASN A 95 -15.68 -6.16 -9.84
N GLU A 96 -14.47 -6.58 -10.19
CA GLU A 96 -13.36 -5.73 -10.64
C GLU A 96 -12.91 -4.67 -9.59
N ILE A 97 -13.33 -4.80 -8.34
CA ILE A 97 -12.96 -3.91 -7.22
C ILE A 97 -11.63 -4.37 -6.64
N LYS A 98 -10.62 -3.52 -6.68
CA LYS A 98 -9.29 -3.83 -6.14
C LYS A 98 -9.23 -3.53 -4.65
N VAL A 99 -8.80 -4.52 -3.87
CA VAL A 99 -8.71 -4.40 -2.41
C VAL A 99 -7.28 -4.12 -1.98
N ALA A 100 -7.11 -3.00 -1.27
CA ALA A 100 -5.91 -2.68 -0.51
C ALA A 100 -6.13 -3.01 0.97
N VAL A 101 -5.10 -3.49 1.65
CA VAL A 101 -5.16 -3.74 3.10
C VAL A 101 -4.07 -2.94 3.79
N ALA A 102 -4.46 -2.13 4.77
CA ALA A 102 -3.52 -1.49 5.69
C ALA A 102 -3.25 -2.46 6.85
N ALA A 103 -2.05 -3.02 6.92
CA ALA A 103 -1.74 -4.09 7.88
C ALA A 103 -0.59 -3.70 8.83
N ASP A 104 -0.66 -4.21 10.06
CA ASP A 104 0.46 -4.17 11.01
C ASP A 104 1.44 -5.29 10.66
N ILE A 105 2.66 -4.93 10.24
CA ILE A 105 3.65 -5.91 9.80
C ILE A 105 4.00 -6.95 10.87
N LEU A 106 4.05 -6.57 12.15
CA LEU A 106 4.40 -7.49 13.23
C LEU A 106 3.29 -8.52 13.47
N SER A 107 2.04 -8.14 13.27
CA SER A 107 0.91 -9.08 13.40
C SER A 107 0.97 -10.22 12.39
N LEU A 108 1.57 -9.97 11.21
CA LEU A 108 1.70 -10.95 10.13
C LEU A 108 2.67 -12.09 10.45
N ALA A 109 3.45 -11.99 11.55
CA ALA A 109 4.22 -13.13 12.06
C ALA A 109 3.34 -14.23 12.65
N LYS A 110 2.08 -13.94 12.98
CA LYS A 110 1.11 -14.87 13.57
C LYS A 110 -0.18 -15.02 12.77
N LEU A 111 -0.58 -13.99 12.08
CA LEU A 111 -1.82 -13.93 11.32
C LEU A 111 -1.57 -14.17 9.84
N THR A 112 -2.56 -14.74 9.16
CA THR A 112 -2.51 -14.96 7.71
C THR A 112 -2.25 -13.65 6.98
N PRO A 113 -1.20 -13.55 6.15
CA PRO A 113 -0.92 -12.34 5.40
C PRO A 113 -2.06 -11.98 4.42
N PRO A 114 -2.46 -10.70 4.32
CA PRO A 114 -3.53 -10.30 3.42
C PRO A 114 -3.25 -10.60 1.93
N GLY A 115 -1.98 -10.73 1.55
CA GLY A 115 -1.59 -11.19 0.22
C GLY A 115 -2.07 -12.61 -0.09
N GLU A 116 -2.02 -13.51 0.90
CA GLU A 116 -2.53 -14.88 0.79
C GLU A 116 -4.07 -14.92 0.75
N MET A 117 -4.73 -13.97 1.42
CA MET A 117 -6.18 -13.76 1.27
C MET A 117 -6.58 -13.21 -0.11
N GLY A 118 -5.60 -12.87 -0.97
CA GLY A 118 -5.83 -12.38 -2.32
C GLY A 118 -5.79 -10.85 -2.50
N ALA A 119 -5.44 -10.07 -1.47
CA ALA A 119 -5.34 -8.62 -1.57
C ALA A 119 -4.47 -8.18 -2.75
N ALA A 120 -4.89 -7.12 -3.46
CA ALA A 120 -4.14 -6.56 -4.57
C ALA A 120 -2.89 -5.81 -4.07
N VAL A 121 -3.03 -5.13 -2.94
CA VAL A 121 -1.96 -4.32 -2.33
C VAL A 121 -2.04 -4.43 -0.81
N VAL A 122 -0.88 -4.54 -0.17
CA VAL A 122 -0.74 -4.45 1.28
C VAL A 122 0.24 -3.35 1.64
N VAL A 123 -0.15 -2.47 2.56
CA VAL A 123 0.66 -1.33 2.99
C VAL A 123 0.70 -1.24 4.51
N GLY A 124 1.80 -0.75 5.03
CA GLY A 124 1.93 -0.54 6.47
C GLY A 124 3.21 0.19 6.83
N THR A 125 3.47 0.27 8.14
CA THR A 125 4.70 0.81 8.68
C THR A 125 5.59 -0.31 9.17
N THR A 126 6.90 -0.12 9.07
CA THR A 126 7.90 -1.04 9.65
C THR A 126 8.33 -0.60 11.05
N GLN A 127 7.68 0.37 11.68
CA GLN A 127 8.09 0.90 12.98
C GLN A 127 8.08 -0.18 14.08
N ARG A 128 7.18 -1.15 13.98
CA ARG A 128 7.08 -2.29 14.90
C ARG A 128 8.30 -3.24 14.86
N PHE A 129 9.16 -3.08 13.87
CA PHE A 129 10.42 -3.82 13.75
C PHE A 129 11.55 -3.05 14.41
N GLY A 130 11.44 -2.85 15.73
CA GLY A 130 12.51 -2.29 16.57
C GLY A 130 12.84 -0.81 16.34
N ILE A 131 12.00 -0.04 15.62
CA ILE A 131 12.27 1.37 15.39
C ILE A 131 11.75 2.20 16.57
N PRO A 132 12.61 2.94 17.30
CA PRO A 132 12.18 3.76 18.42
C PRO A 132 11.30 4.92 17.96
N MET A 133 10.42 5.39 18.84
CA MET A 133 9.55 6.54 18.58
C MET A 133 10.31 7.83 18.29
N GLY A 134 11.48 8.01 18.88
CA GLY A 134 12.45 9.04 18.51
C GLY A 134 11.88 10.44 18.35
N TYR A 135 11.07 10.90 19.30
CA TYR A 135 10.50 12.25 19.37
C TYR A 135 9.60 12.68 18.19
N GLY A 136 9.15 11.75 17.38
CA GLY A 136 8.28 12.07 16.23
C GLY A 136 7.88 10.83 15.43
N GLY A 137 8.29 9.66 15.89
CA GLY A 137 7.94 8.38 15.29
C GLY A 137 8.43 8.23 13.84
N PRO A 138 9.70 8.58 13.53
CA PRO A 138 10.22 8.37 12.20
C PRO A 138 10.27 6.89 11.89
N HIS A 139 9.83 6.48 10.70
CA HIS A 139 9.81 5.08 10.30
C HIS A 139 9.84 4.92 8.78
N ALA A 140 10.26 3.77 8.33
CA ALA A 140 10.02 3.35 6.96
C ALA A 140 8.63 2.71 6.83
N ALA A 141 8.17 2.57 5.60
CA ALA A 141 6.94 1.88 5.27
C ALA A 141 7.26 0.67 4.40
N TYR A 142 6.35 -0.30 4.37
CA TYR A 142 6.38 -1.38 3.40
C TYR A 142 5.21 -1.27 2.44
N PHE A 143 5.42 -1.82 1.26
CA PHE A 143 4.45 -1.90 0.19
C PHE A 143 4.63 -3.26 -0.49
N ALA A 144 3.60 -4.09 -0.45
CA ALA A 144 3.59 -5.38 -1.12
C ALA A 144 2.43 -5.42 -2.13
N THR A 145 2.65 -6.01 -3.29
CA THR A 145 1.65 -6.11 -4.34
C THR A 145 1.90 -7.33 -5.23
N LYS A 146 0.91 -7.70 -6.01
CA LYS A 146 1.02 -8.79 -6.99
C LYS A 146 1.95 -8.40 -8.14
N GLU A 147 2.57 -9.42 -8.76
CA GLU A 147 3.52 -9.26 -9.88
C GLU A 147 2.92 -8.42 -11.04
N GLU A 148 1.65 -8.58 -11.33
CA GLU A 148 0.95 -7.83 -12.37
C GLU A 148 0.99 -6.30 -12.18
N TYR A 149 1.11 -5.81 -10.92
CA TYR A 149 1.14 -4.39 -10.57
C TYR A 149 2.56 -3.82 -10.46
N LYS A 150 3.62 -4.60 -10.67
CA LYS A 150 5.00 -4.14 -10.50
C LYS A 150 5.35 -2.85 -11.26
N ARG A 151 4.78 -2.66 -12.45
CA ARG A 151 4.99 -1.45 -13.25
C ARG A 151 4.22 -0.23 -12.74
N SER A 152 3.24 -0.44 -11.87
CA SER A 152 2.43 0.61 -11.24
C SER A 152 2.95 0.98 -9.85
N MET A 153 3.91 0.22 -9.32
CA MET A 153 4.48 0.50 -8.00
C MET A 153 5.19 1.85 -7.95
N PRO A 154 5.12 2.53 -6.79
CA PRO A 154 5.95 3.69 -6.51
C PRO A 154 7.41 3.29 -6.29
N GLY A 155 8.32 4.20 -6.59
CA GLY A 155 9.74 4.03 -6.30
C GLY A 155 10.49 3.17 -7.30
N ARG A 156 11.63 2.70 -6.84
CA ARG A 156 12.58 1.89 -7.61
C ARG A 156 12.49 0.44 -7.18
N ILE A 157 12.61 -0.46 -8.13
CA ILE A 157 12.80 -1.89 -7.85
C ILE A 157 14.24 -2.23 -8.20
N ILE A 158 14.97 -2.75 -7.22
CA ILE A 158 16.31 -3.27 -7.39
C ILE A 158 16.21 -4.78 -7.65
N GLY A 159 16.78 -5.21 -8.73
CA GLY A 159 16.83 -6.62 -9.12
C GLY A 159 18.21 -7.22 -8.90
N VAL A 160 18.24 -8.54 -8.76
CA VAL A 160 19.48 -9.32 -8.74
C VAL A 160 19.90 -9.61 -10.18
N SER A 161 21.18 -9.41 -10.46
CA SER A 161 21.84 -9.67 -11.74
C SER A 161 23.20 -10.31 -11.50
N ILE A 162 23.98 -10.46 -12.54
CA ILE A 162 25.40 -10.86 -12.47
C ILE A 162 26.26 -9.75 -13.06
N ASP A 163 27.48 -9.59 -12.55
CA ASP A 163 28.49 -8.71 -13.11
C ASP A 163 29.24 -9.41 -14.26
N MET A 164 30.21 -8.70 -14.87
CA MET A 164 31.00 -9.25 -15.97
C MET A 164 31.90 -10.43 -15.57
N ASN A 165 32.16 -10.64 -14.27
CA ASN A 165 32.90 -11.72 -13.72
C ASN A 165 32.06 -12.91 -13.26
N GLY A 166 30.73 -12.84 -13.46
CA GLY A 166 29.76 -13.86 -13.04
C GLY A 166 29.33 -13.77 -11.57
N ASN A 167 29.74 -12.74 -10.82
CA ASN A 167 29.38 -12.59 -9.43
C ASN A 167 27.98 -11.95 -9.31
N ARG A 168 27.29 -12.25 -8.21
CA ARG A 168 26.00 -11.63 -7.90
C ARG A 168 26.14 -10.11 -7.78
N ALA A 169 25.35 -9.39 -8.54
CA ALA A 169 25.29 -7.93 -8.53
C ALA A 169 23.85 -7.43 -8.39
N LEU A 170 23.69 -6.24 -7.82
CA LEU A 170 22.41 -5.56 -7.71
C LEU A 170 22.35 -4.44 -8.74
N ARG A 171 21.22 -4.32 -9.42
CA ARG A 171 20.98 -3.24 -10.38
C ARG A 171 19.55 -2.71 -10.29
N MET A 172 19.35 -1.49 -10.72
CA MET A 172 18.02 -0.94 -10.88
C MET A 172 17.27 -1.66 -12.01
N ALA A 173 16.20 -2.39 -11.66
CA ALA A 173 15.38 -3.11 -12.63
C ALA A 173 14.22 -2.26 -13.15
N LEU A 174 13.54 -1.51 -12.28
CA LEU A 174 12.44 -0.61 -12.62
C LEU A 174 12.57 0.72 -11.89
N GLY A 175 12.38 1.82 -12.60
CA GLY A 175 12.44 3.19 -12.08
C GLY A 175 11.52 4.15 -12.84
N THR A 176 10.52 3.63 -13.54
CA THR A 176 9.73 4.39 -14.53
C THR A 176 8.86 5.50 -13.94
N ARG A 177 8.68 5.53 -12.61
CA ARG A 177 7.84 6.49 -11.89
C ARG A 177 8.66 7.61 -11.23
N GLU A 178 9.97 7.58 -11.38
CA GLU A 178 10.88 8.55 -10.80
C GLU A 178 10.81 9.91 -11.49
N GLN A 179 11.07 10.97 -10.73
CA GLN A 179 11.00 12.35 -11.21
C GLN A 179 12.01 12.63 -12.33
N HIS A 180 13.20 12.06 -12.27
CA HIS A 180 14.21 12.24 -13.32
C HIS A 180 13.85 11.58 -14.64
N ILE A 181 12.86 10.68 -14.67
CA ILE A 181 12.35 10.01 -15.87
C ILE A 181 11.06 10.65 -16.35
N LYS A 182 10.07 10.82 -15.45
CA LYS A 182 8.71 11.27 -15.79
C LYS A 182 8.48 12.77 -15.56
N ARG A 183 9.45 13.47 -14.97
CA ARG A 183 9.37 14.92 -14.65
C ARG A 183 8.07 15.23 -13.88
N GLU A 184 7.25 16.15 -14.40
CA GLU A 184 5.97 16.56 -13.80
C GLU A 184 4.92 15.45 -13.72
N LYS A 185 5.08 14.38 -14.49
CA LYS A 185 4.21 13.20 -14.48
C LYS A 185 4.66 12.13 -13.49
N ALA A 186 5.75 12.39 -12.74
CA ALA A 186 6.25 11.46 -11.76
C ALA A 186 5.25 11.28 -10.61
N THR A 187 5.07 10.04 -10.18
CA THR A 187 4.20 9.69 -9.04
C THR A 187 5.00 9.30 -7.81
N SER A 188 6.31 9.13 -7.96
CA SER A 188 7.22 8.75 -6.89
C SER A 188 8.23 9.86 -6.61
N ASN A 189 8.45 10.13 -5.33
CA ASN A 189 9.44 11.06 -4.85
C ASN A 189 9.97 10.52 -3.52
N ILE A 190 11.10 9.80 -3.58
CA ILE A 190 11.67 9.11 -2.42
C ILE A 190 12.54 10.07 -1.63
N CYS A 191 12.32 10.10 -0.30
CA CYS A 191 13.18 10.79 0.63
C CYS A 191 14.22 9.84 1.21
N THR A 192 15.47 10.27 1.31
CA THR A 192 16.58 9.47 1.85
C THR A 192 16.52 9.30 3.36
N ALA A 193 15.75 10.11 4.08
CA ALA A 193 15.63 10.05 5.54
C ALA A 193 15.17 8.68 6.08
N GLN A 194 14.42 7.91 5.31
CA GLN A 194 13.90 6.60 5.74
C GLN A 194 14.85 5.44 5.46
N VAL A 195 15.98 5.64 4.77
CA VAL A 195 16.88 4.57 4.40
C VAL A 195 17.44 3.84 5.62
N LEU A 196 17.96 4.58 6.59
CA LEU A 196 18.48 3.99 7.83
C LEU A 196 17.40 3.20 8.58
N LEU A 197 16.19 3.76 8.67
CA LEU A 197 15.07 3.10 9.35
C LEU A 197 14.62 1.83 8.63
N ALA A 198 14.70 1.79 7.31
CA ALA A 198 14.44 0.58 6.53
C ALA A 198 15.50 -0.49 6.77
N VAL A 199 16.79 -0.09 6.86
CA VAL A 199 17.89 -1.00 7.19
C VAL A 199 17.71 -1.57 8.60
N MET A 200 17.41 -0.73 9.59
CA MET A 200 17.15 -1.16 10.98
C MET A 200 15.98 -2.17 11.03
N ALA A 201 14.89 -1.89 10.34
CA ALA A 201 13.74 -2.81 10.29
C ALA A 201 14.11 -4.14 9.60
N GLY A 202 14.93 -4.09 8.54
CA GLY A 202 15.45 -5.29 7.87
C GLY A 202 16.34 -6.13 8.79
N MET A 203 17.24 -5.49 9.54
CA MET A 203 18.08 -6.16 10.53
C MET A 203 17.27 -6.78 11.64
N TYR A 204 16.26 -6.07 12.15
CA TYR A 204 15.32 -6.64 13.12
C TYR A 204 14.69 -7.94 12.62
N ALA A 205 14.19 -7.94 11.39
CA ALA A 205 13.57 -9.13 10.78
C ALA A 205 14.54 -10.30 10.54
N VAL A 206 15.85 -10.02 10.46
CA VAL A 206 16.87 -11.06 10.29
C VAL A 206 17.27 -11.70 11.63
N PHE A 207 17.26 -10.91 12.72
CA PHE A 207 17.79 -11.36 14.02
C PHE A 207 16.69 -11.82 15.01
N HIS A 208 15.43 -11.57 14.74
CA HIS A 208 14.27 -11.94 15.54
C HIS A 208 13.26 -12.77 14.76
#